data_70502dee5a4618d5fc0fe78144854108
#
_entry.id   70502dee5a4618d5fc0fe78144854108
#
_cell.length_a   1.000
_cell.length_b   1.000
_cell.length_c   1.000
_cell.angle_alpha   90.00
_cell.angle_beta   90.00
_cell.angle_gamma   90.00
#
_symmetry.space_group_name_H-M   'P 1'
#
loop_
_entity.id
_entity.type
_entity.pdbx_description
1 polymer ?
#
loop_
_entity_poly.entity_id
_entity_poly.type
_entity_poly.pdbx_seq_one_letter_code
_entity_poly.pdbx_strand_id
1 'polypeptide(L)'
;MDGGLTIVHRKNEGGIYLVDEKVIKVVDDIMGSGKSTWAINYINNNQEKKFLCVVPLLEECERFKEQTEIDIVDPKNWGSKWNNFKWLVENEKNIVTTHALIQKMDLAMLELLKSKDYVLMIDECLDVLSPYKISKDDVKIIFNENLVSLDDDGFLIWNEEEDPYDGVYNNIKRLCSFKSLMGFKKKNSDELARILMWNFPVDFFKCFE
;
A
#
# COMPACT_ATOMS: atom_id res chain seq x y z
N MET A 1 10.32 21.45 10.08
CA MET A 1 10.87 20.09 10.39
C MET A 1 10.85 19.34 9.08
N ASP A 2 12.04 19.11 8.51
CA ASP A 2 12.20 18.69 7.12
C ASP A 2 12.09 17.17 7.02
N GLY A 3 10.98 16.66 6.46
CA GLY A 3 10.86 15.28 6.07
C GLY A 3 11.43 15.06 4.67
N GLY A 4 12.55 14.41 4.51
CA GLY A 4 13.19 14.17 3.23
C GLY A 4 13.27 12.68 2.88
N LEU A 5 13.19 12.35 1.57
CA LEU A 5 13.50 11.01 1.06
C LEU A 5 15.01 10.77 1.24
N THR A 6 15.39 9.80 2.08
CA THR A 6 16.77 9.37 2.21
C THR A 6 16.95 8.04 1.49
N ILE A 7 17.58 8.06 0.32
CA ILE A 7 18.01 6.84 -0.39
C ILE A 7 19.40 6.47 0.10
N VAL A 8 19.53 5.32 0.74
CA VAL A 8 20.81 4.80 1.21
C VAL A 8 21.31 3.74 0.23
N HIS A 9 22.21 4.15 -0.67
CA HIS A 9 22.96 3.22 -1.49
C HIS A 9 24.21 2.75 -0.73
N ARG A 10 24.39 1.46 -0.54
CA ARG A 10 25.64 0.86 -0.06
C ARG A 10 26.62 0.63 -1.21
N LYS A 11 26.97 1.66 -1.94
CA LYS A 11 28.17 1.71 -2.77
C LYS A 11 28.76 3.11 -2.69
N ASN A 12 29.99 3.18 -2.27
CA ASN A 12 30.89 4.34 -2.21
C ASN A 12 30.44 5.52 -3.07
N GLU A 13 29.81 6.53 -2.47
CA GLU A 13 29.30 7.78 -3.01
C GLU A 13 27.75 7.85 -3.00
N GLY A 14 27.20 8.02 -1.79
CA GLY A 14 25.77 8.19 -1.61
C GLY A 14 25.30 9.58 -2.05
N GLY A 15 24.36 9.62 -2.99
CA GLY A 15 23.57 10.81 -3.26
C GLY A 15 22.38 10.88 -2.29
N ILE A 16 22.25 12.00 -1.57
CA ILE A 16 21.06 12.32 -0.79
C ILE A 16 20.13 13.12 -1.68
N TYR A 17 18.94 12.58 -1.97
CA TYR A 17 17.89 13.33 -2.65
C TYR A 17 16.87 13.79 -1.60
N LEU A 18 16.82 15.08 -1.34
CA LEU A 18 15.81 15.71 -0.49
C LEU A 18 14.59 16.02 -1.36
N VAL A 19 13.47 15.38 -1.07
CA VAL A 19 12.15 15.76 -1.60
C VAL A 19 11.31 16.13 -0.39
N ASP A 20 10.64 17.28 -0.47
CA ASP A 20 9.94 17.96 0.63
C ASP A 20 9.26 17.05 1.67
N GLU A 21 9.61 17.31 2.90
CA GLU A 21 8.92 17.04 4.18
C GLU A 21 8.78 15.61 4.71
N LYS A 22 9.23 14.54 4.01
CA LYS A 22 9.15 13.16 4.55
C LYS A 22 10.42 12.38 4.32
N VAL A 23 10.94 11.77 5.37
CA VAL A 23 12.12 10.90 5.23
C VAL A 23 11.68 9.50 4.83
N ILE A 24 11.65 9.21 3.52
CA ILE A 24 11.60 7.83 3.06
C ILE A 24 13.04 7.33 2.92
N LYS A 25 13.40 6.32 3.72
CA LYS A 25 14.71 5.69 3.65
C LYS A 25 14.66 4.47 2.74
N VAL A 26 15.36 4.51 1.63
CA VAL A 26 15.48 3.39 0.70
C VAL A 26 16.82 2.70 0.92
N VAL A 27 16.80 1.40 1.22
CA VAL A 27 17.99 0.56 1.31
C VAL A 27 18.07 -0.26 0.03
N ASP A 28 18.84 0.22 -0.94
CA ASP A 28 19.06 -0.47 -2.22
C ASP A 28 20.42 -1.15 -2.23
N ASP A 29 20.42 -2.46 -2.48
CA ASP A 29 21.62 -3.28 -2.58
C ASP A 29 21.32 -4.57 -3.36
N ILE A 30 22.35 -5.30 -3.78
CA ILE A 30 22.18 -6.56 -4.50
C ILE A 30 21.41 -7.60 -3.68
N MET A 31 20.81 -8.57 -4.38
CA MET A 31 20.13 -9.69 -3.72
C MET A 31 21.11 -10.44 -2.81
N GLY A 32 20.66 -10.79 -1.59
CA GLY A 32 21.48 -11.49 -0.61
C GLY A 32 22.46 -10.61 0.19
N SER A 33 22.47 -9.30 0.01
CA SER A 33 23.36 -8.37 0.74
C SER A 33 23.01 -8.17 2.22
N GLY A 34 21.91 -8.75 2.71
CA GLY A 34 21.48 -8.63 4.09
C GLY A 34 20.51 -7.47 4.37
N LYS A 35 19.73 -7.03 3.37
CA LYS A 35 18.71 -5.97 3.55
C LYS A 35 17.71 -6.29 4.66
N SER A 36 17.12 -7.49 4.67
CA SER A 36 16.20 -7.91 5.74
C SER A 36 16.88 -8.00 7.11
N THR A 37 18.15 -8.42 7.15
CA THR A 37 18.96 -8.40 8.39
C THR A 37 19.19 -6.97 8.88
N TRP A 38 19.42 -6.03 7.95
CA TRP A 38 19.52 -4.61 8.28
C TRP A 38 18.20 -4.09 8.88
N ALA A 39 17.06 -4.47 8.30
CA ALA A 39 15.74 -4.09 8.81
C ALA A 39 15.51 -4.62 10.24
N ILE A 40 15.83 -5.87 10.50
CA ILE A 40 15.74 -6.49 11.83
C ILE A 40 16.66 -5.78 12.83
N ASN A 41 17.90 -5.48 12.45
CA ASN A 41 18.83 -4.73 13.30
C ASN A 41 18.34 -3.31 13.58
N TYR A 42 17.69 -2.66 12.60
CA TYR A 42 17.09 -1.34 12.80
C TYR A 42 15.96 -1.42 13.85
N ILE A 43 15.10 -2.42 13.78
CA ILE A 43 14.03 -2.65 14.77
C ILE A 43 14.65 -2.85 16.16
N ASN A 44 15.63 -3.73 16.27
CA ASN A 44 16.27 -4.06 17.55
C ASN A 44 17.00 -2.85 18.19
N ASN A 45 17.47 -1.91 17.38
CA ASN A 45 18.10 -0.68 17.84
C ASN A 45 17.13 0.49 18.08
N ASN A 46 15.82 0.31 17.85
CA ASN A 46 14.79 1.35 18.00
C ASN A 46 13.53 0.77 18.67
N GLN A 47 13.71 0.03 19.76
CA GLN A 47 12.64 -0.73 20.42
C GLN A 47 11.54 0.14 21.02
N GLU A 48 11.77 1.44 21.16
CA GLU A 48 10.81 2.43 21.63
C GLU A 48 9.77 2.80 20.58
N LYS A 49 9.99 2.43 19.30
CA LYS A 49 9.08 2.72 18.18
C LYS A 49 8.11 1.56 17.94
N LYS A 50 7.01 1.87 17.29
CA LYS A 50 6.04 0.88 16.81
C LYS A 50 6.29 0.59 15.34
N PHE A 51 6.32 -0.67 14.97
CA PHE A 51 6.65 -1.13 13.63
C PHE A 51 5.48 -1.84 12.95
N LEU A 52 5.23 -1.45 11.69
CA LEU A 52 4.46 -2.22 10.74
C LEU A 52 5.42 -2.70 9.65
N CYS A 53 5.77 -3.99 9.70
CA CYS A 53 6.65 -4.63 8.71
C CYS A 53 5.80 -5.34 7.66
N VAL A 54 6.06 -5.04 6.39
CA VAL A 54 5.35 -5.62 5.24
C VAL A 54 6.35 -6.40 4.41
N VAL A 55 6.16 -7.72 4.34
CA VAL A 55 7.08 -8.66 3.70
C VAL A 55 6.37 -9.46 2.60
N PRO A 56 7.11 -10.03 1.63
CA PRO A 56 6.48 -10.72 0.51
C PRO A 56 5.83 -12.06 0.91
N LEU A 57 6.47 -12.81 1.82
CA LEU A 57 6.13 -14.20 2.14
C LEU A 57 5.88 -14.42 3.64
N LEU A 58 5.07 -15.43 3.94
CA LEU A 58 4.79 -15.83 5.33
C LEU A 58 6.05 -16.34 6.07
N GLU A 59 6.97 -16.95 5.36
CA GLU A 59 8.25 -17.41 5.92
C GLU A 59 9.09 -16.24 6.43
N GLU A 60 9.05 -15.10 5.73
CA GLU A 60 9.72 -13.89 6.21
C GLU A 60 9.04 -13.31 7.46
N CYS A 61 7.71 -13.47 7.61
CA CYS A 61 7.04 -13.09 8.86
C CYS A 61 7.61 -13.89 10.07
N GLU A 62 7.81 -15.21 9.90
CA GLU A 62 8.38 -16.05 10.96
C GLU A 62 9.82 -15.59 11.27
N ARG A 63 10.63 -15.34 10.25
CA ARG A 63 11.98 -14.84 10.42
C ARG A 63 12.04 -13.52 11.21
N PHE A 64 11.16 -12.56 10.92
CA PHE A 64 11.09 -11.32 11.68
C PHE A 64 10.74 -11.57 13.13
N LYS A 65 9.78 -12.46 13.43
CA LYS A 65 9.41 -12.83 14.80
C LYS A 65 10.54 -13.51 15.58
N GLU A 66 11.33 -14.33 14.91
CA GLU A 66 12.43 -15.07 15.56
C GLU A 66 13.67 -14.22 15.80
N GLN A 67 13.93 -13.21 14.95
CA GLN A 67 15.19 -12.46 14.97
C GLN A 67 15.06 -11.05 15.54
N THR A 68 13.82 -10.55 15.77
CA THR A 68 13.63 -9.30 16.49
C THR A 68 13.60 -9.53 18.00
N GLU A 69 14.15 -8.58 18.75
CA GLU A 69 14.17 -8.60 20.22
C GLU A 69 12.87 -8.03 20.83
N ILE A 70 12.02 -7.40 20.01
CA ILE A 70 10.71 -6.91 20.43
C ILE A 70 9.63 -7.95 20.16
N ASP A 71 8.51 -7.84 20.88
CA ASP A 71 7.31 -8.66 20.60
C ASP A 71 6.65 -8.19 19.32
N ILE A 72 6.98 -8.80 18.18
CA ILE A 72 6.38 -8.57 16.89
C ILE A 72 5.48 -9.74 16.48
N VAL A 73 4.26 -9.46 16.07
CA VAL A 73 3.24 -10.48 15.81
C VAL A 73 2.71 -10.42 14.39
N ASP A 74 2.35 -11.57 13.83
CA ASP A 74 1.63 -11.68 12.56
C ASP A 74 0.12 -11.87 12.78
N PRO A 75 -0.73 -11.28 11.96
CA PRO A 75 -2.18 -11.44 12.08
C PRO A 75 -2.62 -12.89 11.91
N LYS A 76 -3.38 -13.39 12.89
CA LYS A 76 -3.92 -14.75 12.92
C LYS A 76 -5.34 -14.81 12.34
N ASN A 77 -5.78 -16.01 11.98
CA ASN A 77 -7.12 -16.20 11.39
C ASN A 77 -8.20 -16.35 12.48
N TRP A 78 -8.38 -15.34 13.31
CA TRP A 78 -9.46 -15.27 14.31
C TRP A 78 -10.71 -14.63 13.70
N GLY A 79 -11.55 -15.47 13.07
CA GLY A 79 -12.63 -15.00 12.21
C GLY A 79 -12.15 -14.53 10.83
N SER A 80 -11.20 -13.61 10.79
CA SER A 80 -10.41 -13.27 9.59
C SER A 80 -9.05 -12.67 9.97
N LYS A 81 -8.05 -12.84 9.10
CA LYS A 81 -6.75 -12.17 9.29
C LYS A 81 -6.89 -10.65 9.29
N TRP A 82 -7.84 -10.11 8.53
CA TRP A 82 -8.09 -8.68 8.46
C TRP A 82 -8.63 -8.12 9.79
N ASN A 83 -9.60 -8.78 10.40
CA ASN A 83 -10.13 -8.36 11.70
C ASN A 83 -9.05 -8.42 12.79
N ASN A 84 -8.21 -9.45 12.77
CA ASN A 84 -7.12 -9.54 13.71
C ASN A 84 -6.05 -8.46 13.46
N PHE A 85 -5.73 -8.15 12.20
CA PHE A 85 -4.84 -7.04 11.85
C PHE A 85 -5.37 -5.71 12.41
N LYS A 86 -6.66 -5.43 12.20
CA LYS A 86 -7.30 -4.24 12.76
C LYS A 86 -7.16 -4.17 14.28
N TRP A 87 -7.46 -5.27 14.97
CA TRP A 87 -7.31 -5.35 16.43
C TRP A 87 -5.87 -5.10 16.88
N LEU A 88 -4.87 -5.66 16.18
CA LEU A 88 -3.45 -5.45 16.49
C LEU A 88 -3.06 -3.97 16.36
N VAL A 89 -3.53 -3.28 15.31
CA VAL A 89 -3.29 -1.83 15.14
C VAL A 89 -3.99 -1.02 16.22
N GLU A 90 -5.24 -1.34 16.56
CA GLU A 90 -5.99 -0.69 17.65
C GLU A 90 -5.24 -0.80 19.00
N ASN A 91 -4.60 -1.96 19.24
CA ASN A 91 -3.83 -2.25 20.45
C ASN A 91 -2.33 -1.92 20.33
N GLU A 92 -1.94 -1.18 19.29
CA GLU A 92 -0.59 -0.64 19.09
C GLU A 92 0.53 -1.69 19.18
N LYS A 93 0.26 -2.89 18.65
CA LYS A 93 1.25 -3.98 18.60
C LYS A 93 2.24 -3.76 17.47
N ASN A 94 3.49 -4.20 17.65
CA ASN A 94 4.40 -4.34 16.52
C ASN A 94 3.90 -5.47 15.62
N ILE A 95 3.81 -5.21 14.33
CA ILE A 95 3.14 -6.10 13.39
C ILE A 95 4.08 -6.42 12.23
N VAL A 96 4.18 -7.71 11.90
CA VAL A 96 4.71 -8.16 10.62
C VAL A 96 3.60 -8.82 9.81
N THR A 97 3.48 -8.47 8.54
CA THR A 97 2.41 -8.99 7.69
C THR A 97 2.84 -9.07 6.23
N THR A 98 2.03 -9.71 5.39
CA THR A 98 2.33 -9.86 3.97
C THR A 98 1.72 -8.75 3.12
N HIS A 99 2.35 -8.48 1.95
CA HIS A 99 1.83 -7.58 0.92
C HIS A 99 0.34 -7.86 0.61
N ALA A 100 -0.05 -9.14 0.50
CA ALA A 100 -1.42 -9.55 0.19
C ALA A 100 -2.46 -9.14 1.24
N LEU A 101 -2.08 -8.98 2.50
CA LEU A 101 -3.00 -8.48 3.53
C LEU A 101 -3.16 -6.96 3.43
N ILE A 102 -2.06 -6.25 3.21
CA ILE A 102 -2.06 -4.78 3.09
C ILE A 102 -2.85 -4.30 1.86
N GLN A 103 -2.88 -5.07 0.77
CA GLN A 103 -3.72 -4.76 -0.40
C GLN A 103 -5.23 -4.71 -0.10
N LYS A 104 -5.67 -5.23 1.06
CA LYS A 104 -7.07 -5.15 1.54
C LYS A 104 -7.39 -3.86 2.30
N MET A 105 -6.44 -2.94 2.39
CA MET A 105 -6.59 -1.68 3.13
C MET A 105 -7.87 -0.94 2.73
N ASP A 106 -8.57 -0.42 3.73
CA ASP A 106 -9.74 0.44 3.56
C ASP A 106 -9.51 1.80 4.23
N LEU A 107 -10.39 2.76 3.97
CA LEU A 107 -10.26 4.13 4.51
C LEU A 107 -10.23 4.15 6.04
N ALA A 108 -11.07 3.35 6.68
CA ALA A 108 -11.13 3.29 8.14
C ALA A 108 -9.81 2.79 8.74
N MET A 109 -9.15 1.83 8.06
CA MET A 109 -7.85 1.35 8.47
C MET A 109 -6.74 2.38 8.23
N LEU A 110 -6.81 3.13 7.13
CA LEU A 110 -5.86 4.22 6.86
C LEU A 110 -5.92 5.29 7.95
N GLU A 111 -7.12 5.72 8.33
CA GLU A 111 -7.31 6.68 9.42
C GLU A 111 -6.83 6.13 10.77
N LEU A 112 -7.09 4.86 11.04
CA LEU A 112 -6.59 4.19 12.24
C LEU A 112 -5.05 4.18 12.28
N LEU A 113 -4.38 3.75 11.21
CA LEU A 113 -2.92 3.74 11.11
C LEU A 113 -2.34 5.14 11.30
N LYS A 114 -2.94 6.15 10.66
CA LYS A 114 -2.53 7.55 10.75
C LYS A 114 -2.55 8.09 12.18
N SER A 115 -3.45 7.56 13.03
CA SER A 115 -3.57 7.96 14.43
C SER A 115 -2.56 7.27 15.37
N LYS A 116 -1.76 6.30 14.89
CA LYS A 116 -1.01 5.38 15.75
C LYS A 116 0.52 5.51 15.69
N ASP A 117 1.04 6.37 14.84
CA ASP A 117 2.48 6.67 14.74
C ASP A 117 3.37 5.43 14.55
N TYR A 118 3.06 4.63 13.52
CA TYR A 118 3.87 3.49 13.13
C TYR A 118 5.04 3.87 12.22
N VAL A 119 6.17 3.21 12.40
CA VAL A 119 7.23 3.15 11.39
C VAL A 119 6.90 2.04 10.41
N LEU A 120 6.70 2.39 9.14
CA LEU A 120 6.49 1.42 8.06
C LEU A 120 7.84 0.90 7.56
N MET A 121 8.00 -0.41 7.53
CA MET A 121 9.11 -1.11 6.89
C MET A 121 8.59 -2.03 5.81
N ILE A 122 9.08 -1.86 4.59
CA ILE A 122 8.67 -2.70 3.46
C ILE A 122 9.90 -3.46 2.97
N ASP A 123 9.84 -4.78 3.03
CA ASP A 123 10.85 -5.65 2.46
C ASP A 123 10.41 -6.09 1.07
N GLU A 124 11.31 -5.93 0.10
CA GLU A 124 11.10 -6.05 -1.34
C GLU A 124 10.16 -4.99 -1.97
N CYS A 125 10.25 -4.87 -3.29
CA CYS A 125 9.41 -3.96 -4.05
C CYS A 125 7.95 -4.42 -4.05
N LEU A 126 7.06 -3.51 -3.69
CA LEU A 126 5.63 -3.72 -3.85
C LEU A 126 5.27 -3.64 -5.34
N ASP A 127 4.43 -4.56 -5.80
CA ASP A 127 3.73 -4.40 -7.08
C ASP A 127 2.70 -3.28 -6.93
N VAL A 128 3.13 -2.04 -7.18
CA VAL A 128 2.31 -0.85 -6.96
C VAL A 128 1.21 -0.74 -7.99
N LEU A 129 1.49 -1.17 -9.23
CA LEU A 129 0.58 -1.07 -10.38
C LEU A 129 0.38 -2.42 -11.04
N SER A 130 -0.86 -2.77 -11.30
CA SER A 130 -1.22 -3.95 -12.09
C SER A 130 -2.33 -3.65 -13.11
N PRO A 131 -2.41 -4.39 -14.22
CA PRO A 131 -3.56 -4.28 -15.12
C PRO A 131 -4.85 -4.69 -14.39
N TYR A 132 -5.85 -3.81 -14.39
CA TYR A 132 -7.17 -4.20 -13.90
C TYR A 132 -7.89 -5.08 -14.92
N LYS A 133 -8.25 -6.29 -14.50
CA LYS A 133 -8.90 -7.27 -15.38
C LYS A 133 -10.40 -6.94 -15.50
N ILE A 134 -10.77 -6.35 -16.61
CA ILE A 134 -12.16 -6.04 -16.97
C ILE A 134 -12.34 -6.31 -18.47
N SER A 135 -13.51 -6.80 -18.88
CA SER A 135 -13.81 -7.01 -20.30
C SER A 135 -13.95 -5.67 -21.02
N LYS A 136 -13.69 -5.68 -22.33
CA LYS A 136 -13.88 -4.47 -23.14
C LYS A 136 -15.35 -4.02 -23.20
N ASP A 137 -16.27 -4.95 -23.10
CA ASP A 137 -17.71 -4.64 -23.13
C ASP A 137 -18.15 -4.06 -21.78
N ASP A 138 -17.66 -4.57 -20.66
CA ASP A 138 -17.91 -3.96 -19.35
C ASP A 138 -17.35 -2.54 -19.26
N VAL A 139 -16.13 -2.29 -19.83
CA VAL A 139 -15.59 -0.93 -19.91
C VAL A 139 -16.55 -0.01 -20.67
N LYS A 140 -17.09 -0.45 -21.82
CA LYS A 140 -18.08 0.34 -22.58
C LYS A 140 -19.34 0.60 -21.75
N ILE A 141 -19.84 -0.42 -21.06
CA ILE A 141 -21.06 -0.29 -20.25
C ILE A 141 -20.86 0.75 -19.14
N ILE A 142 -19.81 0.64 -18.34
CA ILE A 142 -19.61 1.55 -17.21
C ILE A 142 -19.41 3.00 -17.63
N PHE A 143 -18.87 3.26 -18.84
CA PHE A 143 -18.72 4.62 -19.39
C PHE A 143 -19.99 5.11 -20.10
N ASN A 144 -20.65 4.27 -20.91
CA ASN A 144 -21.85 4.66 -21.66
C ASN A 144 -23.05 4.91 -20.75
N GLU A 145 -23.18 4.10 -19.68
CA GLU A 145 -24.20 4.27 -18.64
C GLU A 145 -23.82 5.34 -17.61
N ASN A 146 -22.73 6.08 -17.86
CA ASN A 146 -22.23 7.14 -16.99
C ASN A 146 -22.00 6.72 -15.53
N LEU A 147 -21.69 5.43 -15.28
CA LEU A 147 -21.38 4.95 -13.94
C LEU A 147 -20.01 5.44 -13.47
N VAL A 148 -19.08 5.68 -14.42
CA VAL A 148 -17.74 6.20 -14.12
C VAL A 148 -17.36 7.32 -15.09
N SER A 149 -16.53 8.24 -14.61
CA SER A 149 -15.82 9.24 -15.39
C SER A 149 -14.32 9.21 -15.06
N LEU A 150 -13.52 10.00 -15.79
CA LEU A 150 -12.12 10.23 -15.46
C LEU A 150 -11.96 11.64 -14.88
N ASP A 151 -11.17 11.76 -13.80
CA ASP A 151 -10.72 13.07 -13.33
C ASP A 151 -9.56 13.62 -14.20
N ASP A 152 -9.09 14.83 -13.89
CA ASP A 152 -8.03 15.50 -14.64
C ASP A 152 -6.69 14.74 -14.55
N ASP A 153 -6.48 13.95 -13.51
CA ASP A 153 -5.29 13.10 -13.31
C ASP A 153 -5.43 11.72 -13.96
N GLY A 154 -6.61 11.41 -14.52
CA GLY A 154 -6.91 10.14 -15.18
C GLY A 154 -7.41 9.04 -14.25
N PHE A 155 -7.73 9.33 -12.99
CA PHE A 155 -8.37 8.37 -12.10
C PHE A 155 -9.85 8.19 -12.44
N LEU A 156 -10.34 6.95 -12.28
CA LEU A 156 -11.75 6.67 -12.39
C LEU A 156 -12.49 7.19 -11.15
N ILE A 157 -13.52 7.98 -11.40
CA ILE A 157 -14.47 8.44 -10.39
C ILE A 157 -15.79 7.71 -10.62
N TRP A 158 -16.40 7.23 -9.54
CA TRP A 158 -17.75 6.69 -9.58
C TRP A 158 -18.77 7.83 -9.52
N ASN A 159 -19.63 7.91 -10.54
CA ASN A 159 -20.65 8.94 -10.66
C ASN A 159 -21.95 8.44 -9.98
N GLU A 160 -22.03 8.57 -8.67
CA GLU A 160 -23.25 8.22 -7.93
C GLU A 160 -24.12 9.46 -7.80
N GLU A 161 -25.29 9.41 -8.40
CA GLU A 161 -26.31 10.42 -8.17
C GLU A 161 -27.27 9.93 -7.07
N GLU A 162 -28.41 9.86 -6.95
CA GLU A 162 -29.29 9.75 -5.80
C GLU A 162 -29.50 8.33 -5.24
N ASP A 163 -29.31 7.26 -6.02
CA ASP A 163 -29.54 5.88 -5.55
C ASP A 163 -28.25 5.07 -5.39
N PRO A 164 -28.07 4.36 -4.24
CA PRO A 164 -26.88 3.57 -4.01
C PRO A 164 -26.83 2.41 -5.00
N TYR A 165 -25.84 2.41 -5.91
CA TYR A 165 -25.62 1.29 -6.80
C TYR A 165 -25.24 0.03 -5.99
N ASP A 166 -25.98 -1.05 -6.24
CA ASP A 166 -25.68 -2.39 -5.70
C ASP A 166 -25.77 -3.42 -6.82
N GLY A 167 -24.63 -3.76 -7.43
CA GLY A 167 -24.57 -4.63 -8.58
C GLY A 167 -23.19 -5.19 -8.87
N VAL A 168 -23.03 -5.72 -10.08
CA VAL A 168 -21.80 -6.41 -10.52
C VAL A 168 -20.54 -5.54 -10.49
N TYR A 169 -20.69 -4.23 -10.52
CA TYR A 169 -19.57 -3.28 -10.52
C TYR A 169 -19.24 -2.69 -9.14
N ASN A 170 -19.80 -3.23 -8.04
CA ASN A 170 -19.52 -2.77 -6.67
C ASN A 170 -18.03 -2.73 -6.33
N ASN A 171 -17.24 -3.67 -6.88
CA ASN A 171 -15.80 -3.64 -6.69
C ASN A 171 -15.15 -2.45 -7.39
N ILE A 172 -15.62 -2.05 -8.58
CA ILE A 172 -15.14 -0.85 -9.30
C ILE A 172 -15.50 0.38 -8.48
N LYS A 173 -16.76 0.51 -8.04
CA LYS A 173 -17.24 1.58 -7.15
C LYS A 173 -16.31 1.75 -5.95
N ARG A 174 -16.02 0.65 -5.22
CA ARG A 174 -15.11 0.65 -4.09
C ARG A 174 -13.70 1.09 -4.46
N LEU A 175 -13.13 0.61 -5.58
CA LEU A 175 -11.79 0.98 -6.02
C LEU A 175 -11.71 2.46 -6.48
N CYS A 176 -12.78 3.00 -7.05
CA CYS A 176 -12.88 4.43 -7.36
C CYS A 176 -12.84 5.30 -6.10
N SER A 177 -13.52 4.88 -5.00
CA SER A 177 -13.51 5.64 -3.74
C SER A 177 -12.11 5.76 -3.12
N PHE A 178 -11.19 4.84 -3.48
CA PHE A 178 -9.78 4.88 -3.05
C PHE A 178 -8.84 5.54 -4.07
N LYS A 179 -9.36 6.07 -5.18
CA LYS A 179 -8.53 6.49 -6.32
C LYS A 179 -7.54 5.40 -6.75
N SER A 180 -8.00 4.14 -6.74
CA SER A 180 -7.14 3.00 -7.06
C SER A 180 -7.18 2.59 -8.53
N LEU A 181 -8.10 3.12 -9.34
CA LEU A 181 -8.21 2.82 -10.76
C LEU A 181 -7.81 4.03 -11.60
N MET A 182 -6.90 3.82 -12.55
CA MET A 182 -6.45 4.84 -13.49
C MET A 182 -6.70 4.37 -14.93
N GLY A 183 -7.39 5.19 -15.70
CA GLY A 183 -7.70 4.93 -17.09
C GLY A 183 -6.70 5.58 -18.03
N PHE A 184 -6.27 4.84 -19.05
CA PHE A 184 -5.38 5.35 -20.10
C PHE A 184 -6.09 5.32 -21.43
N LYS A 185 -6.21 6.48 -22.08
CA LYS A 185 -6.79 6.63 -23.40
C LYS A 185 -5.83 6.15 -24.49
N LYS A 186 -6.37 5.71 -25.60
CA LYS A 186 -5.58 5.45 -26.82
C LYS A 186 -5.01 6.77 -27.36
N LYS A 187 -3.85 6.68 -28.01
CA LYS A 187 -3.25 7.84 -28.65
C LYS A 187 -4.22 8.41 -29.73
N ASN A 188 -4.54 9.69 -29.65
CA ASN A 188 -5.44 10.39 -30.55
C ASN A 188 -6.90 9.88 -30.57
N SER A 189 -7.40 9.35 -29.46
CA SER A 189 -8.77 8.86 -29.31
C SER A 189 -9.25 9.05 -27.88
N ASP A 190 -10.54 9.25 -27.70
CA ASP A 190 -11.17 9.26 -26.38
C ASP A 190 -11.44 7.84 -25.85
N GLU A 191 -11.18 6.82 -26.66
CA GLU A 191 -11.37 5.43 -26.27
C GLU A 191 -10.31 4.99 -25.27
N LEU A 192 -10.74 4.36 -24.18
CA LEU A 192 -9.85 3.77 -23.19
C LEU A 192 -9.07 2.60 -23.77
N ALA A 193 -7.74 2.65 -23.61
CA ALA A 193 -6.84 1.58 -24.00
C ALA A 193 -6.75 0.50 -22.91
N ARG A 194 -6.67 0.92 -21.65
CA ARG A 194 -6.52 0.03 -20.50
C ARG A 194 -6.87 0.76 -19.21
N ILE A 195 -7.19 -0.02 -18.18
CA ILE A 195 -7.29 0.44 -16.79
C ILE A 195 -6.15 -0.23 -16.01
N LEU A 196 -5.40 0.55 -15.25
CA LEU A 196 -4.44 0.08 -14.27
C LEU A 196 -5.04 0.24 -12.87
N MET A 197 -4.66 -0.68 -12.00
CA MET A 197 -5.03 -0.64 -10.59
C MET A 197 -3.79 -0.34 -9.74
N TRP A 198 -3.89 0.65 -8.89
CA TRP A 198 -2.98 0.83 -7.77
C TRP A 198 -3.30 -0.23 -6.72
N ASN A 199 -2.35 -1.12 -6.48
CA ASN A 199 -2.52 -2.20 -5.52
C ASN A 199 -2.48 -1.71 -4.07
N PHE A 200 -2.01 -0.47 -3.87
CA PHE A 200 -1.99 0.22 -2.58
C PHE A 200 -2.58 1.62 -2.76
N PRO A 201 -3.50 2.05 -1.90
CA PRO A 201 -3.96 3.44 -1.90
C PRO A 201 -2.76 4.39 -1.75
N VAL A 202 -2.73 5.47 -2.53
CA VAL A 202 -1.64 6.48 -2.42
C VAL A 202 -1.54 7.01 -0.99
N ASP A 203 -2.68 7.17 -0.33
CA ASP A 203 -2.76 7.65 1.06
C ASP A 203 -2.23 6.64 2.10
N PHE A 204 -1.99 5.37 1.72
CA PHE A 204 -1.37 4.40 2.62
C PHE A 204 0.00 4.89 3.11
N PHE A 205 0.84 5.35 2.19
CA PHE A 205 2.18 5.81 2.56
C PHE A 205 2.16 7.09 3.40
N LYS A 206 1.12 7.91 3.26
CA LYS A 206 0.94 9.14 4.04
C LYS A 206 0.54 8.89 5.51
N CYS A 207 0.17 7.64 5.84
CA CYS A 207 -0.15 7.27 7.23
C CYS A 207 1.08 7.18 8.13
N PHE A 208 2.28 7.18 7.56
CA PHE A 208 3.55 6.94 8.26
C PHE A 208 4.47 8.19 8.21
N GLU A 209 3.87 9.34 8.34
CA GLU A 209 4.55 10.65 8.34
C GLU A 209 5.07 11.04 9.72
#